data_49e472b6d95061fcd518b56c64042345
#
_entry.id   49e472b6d95061fcd518b56c64042345
#
_cell.length_a   1.000
_cell.length_b   1.000
_cell.length_c   1.000
_cell.angle_alpha   90.00
_cell.angle_beta   90.00
_cell.angle_gamma   90.00
#
_symmetry.space_group_name_H-M   'P 1'
#
loop_
_entity.id
_entity.type
_entity.pdbx_description
1 polymer ?
#
loop_
_entity_poly.entity_id
_entity_poly.type
_entity_poly.pdbx_seq_one_letter_code
_entity_poly.pdbx_strand_id
1 'polypeptide(L)'
;IFSENLDHLPYDSIALGHELPLYGFVQETHFSDLLERKIYTYNCISACIAYLGYEKGYTDYAEAANDIEITEKIKRIAEVINRCITTVYNVSMQEQTAFSEMAIRKFQNRNIKDTVARNVRDVERKLKPEERIRKPLSLMQEQGEYSRELLEVLAAALRYGMKTKELSQDWDKLVDFYTQGMCEEWKQVLHRCK
;
A
#
# COMPACT_ATOMS: atom_id res chain seq x y z
N ILE A 1 -5.95 12.73 -21.55
CA ILE A 1 -5.43 12.36 -20.23
C ILE A 1 -6.56 12.56 -19.25
N PHE A 2 -7.00 11.49 -18.59
CA PHE A 2 -7.96 11.59 -17.50
C PHE A 2 -7.15 11.66 -16.21
N SER A 3 -7.24 12.74 -15.46
CA SER A 3 -6.68 12.89 -14.14
C SER A 3 -7.74 13.45 -13.19
N GLU A 4 -7.51 13.29 -11.89
CA GLU A 4 -8.34 13.97 -10.91
C GLU A 4 -8.05 15.47 -10.94
N ASN A 5 -9.07 16.25 -10.58
CA ASN A 5 -8.88 17.66 -10.28
C ASN A 5 -8.12 17.74 -8.94
N LEU A 6 -6.86 18.10 -8.99
CA LEU A 6 -6.05 18.33 -7.80
C LEU A 6 -6.15 19.81 -7.43
N ASP A 7 -6.63 20.09 -6.25
CA ASP A 7 -6.74 21.45 -5.74
C ASP A 7 -5.36 22.06 -5.47
N HIS A 8 -4.37 21.20 -5.15
CA HIS A 8 -2.99 21.61 -4.89
C HIS A 8 -1.99 20.47 -5.12
N LEU A 9 -0.73 20.86 -5.39
CA LEU A 9 0.41 19.99 -5.52
C LEU A 9 1.45 20.35 -4.44
N PRO A 10 1.73 19.49 -3.47
CA PRO A 10 2.79 19.73 -2.50
C PRO A 10 4.16 19.65 -3.18
N TYR A 11 5.08 20.49 -2.76
CA TYR A 11 6.46 20.48 -3.21
C TYR A 11 7.44 20.64 -2.04
N ASP A 12 8.63 20.07 -2.18
CA ASP A 12 9.71 20.19 -1.21
C ASP A 12 10.30 21.61 -1.22
N SER A 13 9.86 22.44 -0.28
CA SER A 13 10.32 23.81 -0.18
C SER A 13 11.77 23.93 0.32
N ILE A 14 12.26 22.94 1.06
CA ILE A 14 13.63 22.89 1.56
C ILE A 14 14.59 22.54 0.44
N ALA A 15 14.29 21.50 -0.33
CA ALA A 15 15.12 21.09 -1.46
C ALA A 15 15.14 22.15 -2.58
N LEU A 16 14.02 22.87 -2.78
CA LEU A 16 13.94 23.93 -3.77
C LEU A 16 14.69 25.21 -3.32
N GLY A 17 14.72 25.49 -2.02
CA GLY A 17 15.39 26.65 -1.43
C GLY A 17 14.67 28.01 -1.64
N HIS A 18 13.50 28.02 -2.24
CA HIS A 18 12.69 29.21 -2.46
C HIS A 18 11.22 28.85 -2.65
N GLU A 19 10.35 29.83 -2.49
CA GLU A 19 8.91 29.67 -2.76
C GLU A 19 8.61 29.61 -4.24
N LEU A 20 7.66 28.74 -4.62
CA LEU A 20 7.07 28.75 -5.95
C LEU A 20 5.82 29.64 -5.95
N PRO A 21 5.83 30.83 -6.60
CA PRO A 21 4.67 31.70 -6.66
C PRO A 21 3.69 31.23 -7.74
N LEU A 22 3.34 29.96 -7.73
CA LEU A 22 2.43 29.35 -8.68
C LEU A 22 1.16 28.91 -7.97
N TYR A 23 0.02 29.25 -8.57
CA TYR A 23 -1.28 28.81 -8.04
C TYR A 23 -1.38 27.27 -8.03
N GLY A 24 -1.88 26.74 -6.93
CA GLY A 24 -2.04 25.29 -6.75
C GLY A 24 -0.78 24.56 -6.26
N PHE A 25 0.35 25.26 -6.05
CA PHE A 25 1.51 24.69 -5.39
C PHE A 25 1.51 25.04 -3.90
N VAL A 26 1.73 24.05 -3.04
CA VAL A 26 1.74 24.21 -1.58
C VAL A 26 3.10 23.75 -1.04
N GLN A 27 3.71 24.63 -0.23
CA GLN A 27 4.96 24.30 0.44
C GLN A 27 4.76 23.17 1.42
N GLU A 28 5.68 22.20 1.40
CA GLU A 28 5.76 21.13 2.37
C GLU A 28 7.18 21.05 2.94
N THR A 29 7.31 21.31 4.22
CA THR A 29 8.60 21.26 4.93
C THR A 29 9.01 19.84 5.33
N HIS A 30 8.05 18.95 5.48
CA HIS A 30 8.24 17.53 5.77
C HIS A 30 7.87 16.66 4.57
N PHE A 31 8.38 17.03 3.39
CA PHE A 31 8.01 16.40 2.13
C PHE A 31 8.36 14.89 2.09
N SER A 32 9.47 14.49 2.70
CA SER A 32 9.83 13.07 2.85
C SER A 32 8.77 12.29 3.61
N ASP A 33 8.30 12.83 4.74
CA ASP A 33 7.28 12.20 5.58
C ASP A 33 5.95 12.07 4.83
N LEU A 34 5.59 13.11 4.04
CA LEU A 34 4.41 13.07 3.18
C LEU A 34 4.51 11.96 2.13
N LEU A 35 5.68 11.79 1.49
CA LEU A 35 5.92 10.72 0.50
C LEU A 35 5.86 9.35 1.14
N GLU A 36 6.48 9.17 2.31
CA GLU A 36 6.45 7.91 3.04
C GLU A 36 5.02 7.56 3.49
N ARG A 37 4.27 8.51 4.07
CA ARG A 37 2.84 8.34 4.37
C ARG A 37 2.05 7.87 3.16
N LYS A 38 2.30 8.49 2.00
CA LYS A 38 1.66 8.10 0.75
C LYS A 38 2.01 6.67 0.34
N ILE A 39 3.28 6.29 0.44
CA ILE A 39 3.72 4.93 0.09
C ILE A 39 3.09 3.91 1.02
N TYR A 40 3.10 4.16 2.33
CA TYR A 40 2.66 3.19 3.34
C TYR A 40 1.15 3.16 3.55
N THR A 41 0.41 4.18 3.09
CA THR A 41 -1.06 4.20 3.14
C THR A 41 -1.65 4.03 1.74
N TYR A 42 -1.53 5.04 0.90
CA TYR A 42 -2.18 5.10 -0.42
C TYR A 42 -1.70 3.99 -1.37
N ASN A 43 -0.39 3.86 -1.52
CA ASN A 43 0.18 2.84 -2.40
C ASN A 43 0.04 1.43 -1.80
N CYS A 44 0.01 1.29 -0.45
CA CYS A 44 -0.30 0.04 0.22
C CYS A 44 -1.72 -0.42 -0.12
N ILE A 45 -2.72 0.44 0.10
CA ILE A 45 -4.13 0.17 -0.25
C ILE A 45 -4.25 -0.23 -1.72
N SER A 46 -3.56 0.51 -2.61
CA SER A 46 -3.55 0.18 -4.03
C SER A 46 -3.01 -1.23 -4.32
N ALA A 47 -1.93 -1.62 -3.66
CA ALA A 47 -1.35 -2.95 -3.83
C ALA A 47 -2.28 -4.05 -3.28
N CYS A 48 -2.95 -3.79 -2.15
CA CYS A 48 -3.94 -4.70 -1.58
C CYS A 48 -5.07 -4.98 -2.58
N ILE A 49 -5.66 -3.94 -3.16
CA ILE A 49 -6.71 -4.08 -4.19
C ILE A 49 -6.20 -4.90 -5.37
N ALA A 50 -4.98 -4.57 -5.85
CA ALA A 50 -4.42 -5.20 -7.02
C ALA A 50 -4.20 -6.70 -6.83
N TYR A 51 -3.50 -7.11 -5.76
CA TYR A 51 -3.18 -8.52 -5.55
C TYR A 51 -4.40 -9.36 -5.17
N LEU A 52 -5.28 -8.85 -4.30
CA LEU A 52 -6.53 -9.54 -3.97
C LEU A 52 -7.47 -9.60 -5.17
N GLY A 53 -7.56 -8.53 -5.95
CA GLY A 53 -8.34 -8.50 -7.19
C GLY A 53 -7.82 -9.49 -8.24
N TYR A 54 -6.49 -9.61 -8.36
CA TYR A 54 -5.87 -10.60 -9.24
C TYR A 54 -6.23 -12.03 -8.84
N GLU A 55 -6.19 -12.37 -7.56
CA GLU A 55 -6.55 -13.71 -7.07
C GLU A 55 -8.03 -14.05 -7.33
N LYS A 56 -8.90 -13.04 -7.24
CA LYS A 56 -10.33 -13.19 -7.56
C LYS A 56 -10.63 -13.13 -9.06
N GLY A 57 -9.64 -12.90 -9.92
CA GLY A 57 -9.78 -12.89 -11.37
C GLY A 57 -10.36 -11.59 -11.95
N TYR A 58 -10.36 -10.50 -11.20
CA TYR A 58 -10.77 -9.20 -11.72
C TYR A 58 -9.81 -8.68 -12.78
N THR A 59 -10.35 -8.05 -13.82
CA THR A 59 -9.60 -7.34 -14.86
C THR A 59 -9.66 -5.85 -14.68
N ASP A 60 -10.86 -5.31 -14.36
CA ASP A 60 -11.07 -3.89 -14.05
C ASP A 60 -10.69 -3.62 -12.59
N TYR A 61 -9.88 -2.59 -12.39
CA TYR A 61 -9.35 -2.26 -11.07
C TYR A 61 -10.42 -1.66 -10.14
N ALA A 62 -11.33 -0.84 -10.68
CA ALA A 62 -12.40 -0.25 -9.89
C ALA A 62 -13.45 -1.30 -9.49
N GLU A 63 -13.67 -2.33 -10.31
CA GLU A 63 -14.51 -3.46 -9.92
C GLU A 63 -13.91 -4.22 -8.73
N ALA A 64 -12.60 -4.52 -8.76
CA ALA A 64 -11.90 -5.12 -7.63
C ALA A 64 -11.98 -4.24 -6.37
N ALA A 65 -11.82 -2.92 -6.51
CA ALA A 65 -11.90 -1.97 -5.41
C ALA A 65 -13.31 -1.84 -4.81
N ASN A 66 -14.35 -2.21 -5.55
CA ASN A 66 -15.74 -2.22 -5.10
C ASN A 66 -16.24 -3.61 -4.65
N ASP A 67 -15.40 -4.64 -4.73
CA ASP A 67 -15.73 -5.96 -4.16
C ASP A 67 -15.86 -5.84 -2.63
N ILE A 68 -16.95 -6.37 -2.08
CA ILE A 68 -17.29 -6.22 -0.66
C ILE A 68 -16.21 -6.83 0.23
N GLU A 69 -15.77 -8.05 -0.09
CA GLU A 69 -14.76 -8.77 0.71
C GLU A 69 -13.39 -8.06 0.67
N ILE A 70 -12.97 -7.60 -0.52
CA ILE A 70 -11.74 -6.83 -0.68
C ILE A 70 -11.84 -5.52 0.10
N THR A 71 -12.96 -4.80 -0.03
CA THR A 71 -13.18 -3.52 0.66
C THR A 71 -13.12 -3.67 2.18
N GLU A 72 -13.73 -4.72 2.74
CA GLU A 72 -13.68 -4.99 4.18
C GLU A 72 -12.27 -5.31 4.67
N LYS A 73 -11.50 -6.12 3.92
CA LYS A 73 -10.10 -6.39 4.24
C LYS A 73 -9.27 -5.11 4.23
N ILE A 74 -9.45 -4.27 3.21
CA ILE A 74 -8.74 -2.99 3.08
C ILE A 74 -9.06 -2.05 4.24
N LYS A 75 -10.30 -1.95 4.69
CA LYS A 75 -10.66 -1.12 5.84
C LYS A 75 -9.93 -1.57 7.10
N ARG A 76 -9.91 -2.89 7.38
CA ARG A 76 -9.17 -3.44 8.52
C ARG A 76 -7.65 -3.18 8.42
N ILE A 77 -7.06 -3.34 7.24
CA ILE A 77 -5.66 -2.99 6.98
C ILE A 77 -5.42 -1.49 7.25
N ALA A 78 -6.28 -0.63 6.71
CA ALA A 78 -6.16 0.81 6.85
C ALA A 78 -6.26 1.27 8.32
N GLU A 79 -7.14 0.68 9.12
CA GLU A 79 -7.25 0.96 10.55
C GLU A 79 -5.94 0.70 11.29
N VAL A 80 -5.28 -0.43 11.02
CA VAL A 80 -3.99 -0.76 11.65
C VAL A 80 -2.88 0.17 11.14
N ILE A 81 -2.82 0.40 9.82
CA ILE A 81 -1.85 1.34 9.23
C ILE A 81 -2.02 2.73 9.81
N ASN A 82 -3.25 3.22 9.96
CA ASN A 82 -3.52 4.55 10.49
C ASN A 82 -2.95 4.71 11.91
N ARG A 83 -3.10 3.71 12.78
CA ARG A 83 -2.48 3.73 14.12
C ARG A 83 -0.96 3.78 14.03
N CYS A 84 -0.36 2.94 13.19
CA CYS A 84 1.09 2.93 13.02
C CYS A 84 1.63 4.27 12.49
N ILE A 85 0.99 4.83 11.48
CA ILE A 85 1.40 6.09 10.86
C ILE A 85 1.32 7.25 11.85
N THR A 86 0.26 7.35 12.64
CA THR A 86 0.11 8.43 13.63
C THR A 86 1.11 8.36 14.78
N THR A 87 1.71 7.20 15.02
CA THR A 87 2.78 7.04 16.00
C THR A 87 4.14 7.50 15.47
N VAL A 88 4.39 7.32 14.17
CA VAL A 88 5.68 7.63 13.53
C VAL A 88 5.74 9.07 13.02
N TYR A 89 4.65 9.52 12.42
CA TYR A 89 4.56 10.85 11.80
C TYR A 89 3.68 11.78 12.65
N ASN A 90 4.01 13.05 12.69
CA ASN A 90 3.27 14.06 13.46
C ASN A 90 1.95 14.43 12.75
N VAL A 91 1.03 13.48 12.68
CA VAL A 91 -0.30 13.66 12.07
C VAL A 91 -1.39 13.14 13.01
N SER A 92 -2.54 13.80 13.00
CA SER A 92 -3.67 13.35 13.80
C SER A 92 -4.34 12.09 13.22
N MET A 93 -4.96 11.29 14.09
CA MET A 93 -5.75 10.14 13.65
C MET A 93 -6.87 10.54 12.70
N GLN A 94 -7.51 11.68 12.94
CA GLN A 94 -8.57 12.18 12.05
C GLN A 94 -8.06 12.47 10.65
N GLU A 95 -6.92 13.15 10.54
CA GLU A 95 -6.28 13.47 9.26
C GLU A 95 -5.83 12.20 8.53
N GLN A 96 -5.19 11.28 9.25
CA GLN A 96 -4.71 10.03 8.66
C GLN A 96 -5.86 9.12 8.21
N THR A 97 -6.96 9.07 8.96
CA THR A 97 -8.17 8.33 8.58
C THR A 97 -8.79 8.93 7.33
N ALA A 98 -8.94 10.26 7.28
CA ALA A 98 -9.45 10.95 6.10
C ALA A 98 -8.59 10.67 4.86
N PHE A 99 -7.26 10.62 5.02
CA PHE A 99 -6.32 10.31 3.94
C PHE A 99 -6.49 8.88 3.40
N SER A 100 -6.62 7.88 4.27
CA SER A 100 -6.84 6.49 3.86
C SER A 100 -8.20 6.28 3.22
N GLU A 101 -9.26 6.92 3.74
CA GLU A 101 -10.60 6.87 3.14
C GLU A 101 -10.65 7.56 1.76
N MET A 102 -9.94 8.67 1.61
CA MET A 102 -9.81 9.34 0.31
C MET A 102 -9.17 8.39 -0.72
N ALA A 103 -8.10 7.68 -0.33
CA ALA A 103 -7.46 6.68 -1.20
C ALA A 103 -8.44 5.58 -1.62
N ILE A 104 -9.21 5.02 -0.68
CA ILE A 104 -10.20 3.98 -0.96
C ILE A 104 -11.26 4.51 -1.95
N ARG A 105 -11.87 5.67 -1.66
CA ARG A 105 -12.88 6.29 -2.55
C ARG A 105 -12.34 6.54 -3.95
N LYS A 106 -11.08 6.97 -4.06
CA LYS A 106 -10.43 7.21 -5.35
C LYS A 106 -10.33 5.93 -6.18
N PHE A 107 -9.88 4.83 -5.57
CA PHE A 107 -9.74 3.55 -6.28
C PHE A 107 -11.10 2.95 -6.64
N GLN A 108 -12.15 3.27 -5.90
CA GLN A 108 -13.53 2.86 -6.19
C GLN A 108 -14.19 3.65 -7.32
N ASN A 109 -13.58 4.74 -7.78
CA ASN A 109 -14.14 5.59 -8.83
C ASN A 109 -14.12 4.90 -10.19
N ARG A 110 -15.27 4.42 -10.63
CA ARG A 110 -15.45 3.71 -11.92
C ARG A 110 -15.21 4.55 -13.17
N ASN A 111 -15.14 5.87 -13.03
CA ASN A 111 -14.81 6.75 -14.16
C ASN A 111 -13.32 6.75 -14.49
N ILE A 112 -12.47 6.32 -13.57
CA ILE A 112 -11.02 6.17 -13.78
C ILE A 112 -10.77 4.76 -14.31
N LYS A 113 -10.43 4.66 -15.59
CA LYS A 113 -10.15 3.37 -16.23
C LYS A 113 -8.74 2.91 -15.93
N ASP A 114 -8.64 1.82 -15.18
CA ASP A 114 -7.38 1.17 -14.84
C ASP A 114 -7.58 -0.36 -14.78
N THR A 115 -6.48 -1.11 -14.86
CA THR A 115 -6.54 -2.58 -14.84
C THR A 115 -5.78 -3.18 -13.67
N VAL A 116 -6.28 -4.29 -13.17
CA VAL A 116 -5.58 -5.11 -12.16
C VAL A 116 -4.21 -5.52 -12.71
N ALA A 117 -4.13 -5.96 -13.97
CA ALA A 117 -2.90 -6.38 -14.62
C ALA A 117 -1.81 -5.29 -14.63
N ARG A 118 -2.16 -4.01 -14.76
CA ARG A 118 -1.21 -2.90 -14.65
C ARG A 118 -0.70 -2.72 -13.23
N ASN A 119 -1.58 -2.89 -12.26
CA ASN A 119 -1.30 -2.58 -10.87
C ASN A 119 -0.57 -3.70 -10.11
N VAL A 120 -0.59 -4.95 -10.57
CA VAL A 120 0.17 -6.07 -9.97
C VAL A 120 1.64 -6.14 -10.42
N ARG A 121 2.03 -5.50 -11.53
CA ARG A 121 3.40 -5.55 -12.08
C ARG A 121 4.47 -5.05 -11.12
N ASP A 122 5.72 -5.38 -11.40
CA ASP A 122 6.91 -4.98 -10.63
C ASP A 122 6.87 -5.51 -9.18
N VAL A 123 6.49 -6.77 -9.00
CA VAL A 123 6.28 -7.34 -7.65
C VAL A 123 7.56 -7.31 -6.83
N GLU A 124 8.71 -7.62 -7.42
CA GLU A 124 10.01 -7.58 -6.72
C GLU A 124 10.30 -6.19 -6.14
N ARG A 125 10.09 -5.12 -6.92
CA ARG A 125 10.25 -3.74 -6.45
C ARG A 125 9.27 -3.40 -5.33
N LYS A 126 8.00 -3.79 -5.48
CA LYS A 126 6.93 -3.50 -4.50
C LYS A 126 7.08 -4.23 -3.17
N LEU A 127 7.90 -5.29 -3.16
CA LEU A 127 8.21 -6.08 -1.97
C LEU A 127 9.58 -5.75 -1.37
N LYS A 128 10.24 -4.64 -1.77
CA LYS A 128 11.45 -4.17 -1.09
C LYS A 128 11.15 -3.76 0.35
N PRO A 129 12.14 -3.76 1.26
CA PRO A 129 11.93 -3.47 2.69
C PRO A 129 11.20 -2.15 2.95
N GLU A 130 11.56 -1.07 2.24
CA GLU A 130 11.00 0.28 2.43
C GLU A 130 9.78 0.55 1.52
N GLU A 131 9.18 -0.52 1.00
CA GLU A 131 8.05 -0.39 0.08
C GLU A 131 6.72 -0.74 0.76
N ARG A 132 5.66 -0.47 0.02
CA ARG A 132 4.23 -0.39 0.36
C ARG A 132 3.59 -1.58 1.07
N ILE A 133 4.24 -2.74 1.12
CA ILE A 133 3.71 -3.92 1.84
C ILE A 133 4.62 -4.24 3.02
N ARG A 134 5.94 -4.33 2.79
CA ARG A 134 6.87 -4.77 3.83
C ARG A 134 7.10 -3.71 4.90
N LYS A 135 7.23 -2.43 4.54
CA LYS A 135 7.42 -1.38 5.55
C LYS A 135 6.21 -1.23 6.49
N PRO A 136 4.96 -1.18 6.00
CA PRO A 136 3.81 -1.24 6.90
C PRO A 136 3.81 -2.45 7.85
N LEU A 137 4.15 -3.64 7.36
CA LEU A 137 4.30 -4.82 8.24
C LEU A 137 5.41 -4.63 9.29
N SER A 138 6.56 -4.08 8.92
CA SER A 138 7.65 -3.77 9.86
C SER A 138 7.18 -2.78 10.93
N LEU A 139 6.51 -1.69 10.54
CA LEU A 139 5.95 -0.70 11.47
C LEU A 139 4.93 -1.33 12.43
N MET A 140 4.07 -2.21 11.92
CA MET A 140 3.12 -2.95 12.76
C MET A 140 3.85 -3.79 13.80
N GLN A 141 4.87 -4.55 13.40
CA GLN A 141 5.64 -5.38 14.33
C GLN A 141 6.38 -4.53 15.38
N GLU A 142 7.03 -3.44 14.98
CA GLU A 142 7.74 -2.52 15.87
C GLU A 142 6.83 -1.91 16.94
N GLN A 143 5.53 -1.76 16.64
CA GLN A 143 4.52 -1.18 17.52
C GLN A 143 3.62 -2.20 18.21
N GLY A 144 3.87 -3.49 18.03
CA GLY A 144 3.03 -4.56 18.59
C GLY A 144 1.64 -4.68 17.95
N GLU A 145 1.45 -4.11 16.77
CA GLU A 145 0.23 -4.22 15.97
C GLU A 145 0.27 -5.44 15.04
N TYR A 146 -0.89 -5.87 14.56
CA TYR A 146 -1.02 -7.04 13.70
C TYR A 146 -2.12 -6.84 12.66
N SER A 147 -1.86 -7.25 11.42
CA SER A 147 -2.88 -7.41 10.39
C SER A 147 -2.69 -8.71 9.62
N ARG A 148 -3.60 -9.65 9.87
CA ARG A 148 -3.67 -10.89 9.11
C ARG A 148 -3.93 -10.62 7.63
N GLU A 149 -4.81 -9.67 7.35
CA GLU A 149 -5.19 -9.29 5.99
C GLU A 149 -4.00 -8.78 5.18
N LEU A 150 -3.09 -8.01 5.80
CA LEU A 150 -1.89 -7.54 5.09
C LEU A 150 -0.88 -8.66 4.85
N LEU A 151 -0.79 -9.66 5.73
CA LEU A 151 -0.02 -10.88 5.48
C LEU A 151 -0.63 -11.71 4.34
N GLU A 152 -1.95 -11.80 4.25
CA GLU A 152 -2.64 -12.43 3.11
C GLU A 152 -2.33 -11.72 1.80
N VAL A 153 -2.26 -10.38 1.80
CA VAL A 153 -1.83 -9.59 0.64
C VAL A 153 -0.38 -9.87 0.26
N LEU A 154 0.53 -9.98 1.24
CA LEU A 154 1.92 -10.38 0.98
C LEU A 154 1.97 -11.77 0.31
N ALA A 155 1.21 -12.75 0.84
CA ALA A 155 1.11 -14.08 0.24
C ALA A 155 0.58 -14.02 -1.20
N ALA A 156 -0.47 -13.23 -1.47
CA ALA A 156 -1.01 -13.02 -2.80
C ALA A 156 0.03 -12.44 -3.77
N ALA A 157 0.82 -11.47 -3.31
CA ALA A 157 1.90 -10.89 -4.08
C ALA A 157 3.02 -11.92 -4.40
N LEU A 158 3.38 -12.77 -3.43
CA LEU A 158 4.36 -13.84 -3.64
C LEU A 158 3.84 -14.87 -4.66
N ARG A 159 2.57 -15.32 -4.54
CA ARG A 159 1.97 -16.24 -5.52
C ARG A 159 1.92 -15.63 -6.92
N TYR A 160 1.58 -14.34 -7.04
CA TYR A 160 1.65 -13.63 -8.32
C TYR A 160 3.06 -13.66 -8.90
N GLY A 161 4.09 -13.30 -8.11
CA GLY A 161 5.47 -13.29 -8.57
C GLY A 161 6.01 -14.67 -8.97
N MET A 162 5.59 -15.73 -8.28
CA MET A 162 5.87 -17.10 -8.70
C MET A 162 5.23 -17.43 -10.05
N LYS A 163 3.93 -17.11 -10.21
CA LYS A 163 3.19 -17.41 -11.43
C LYS A 163 3.74 -16.67 -12.65
N THR A 164 4.19 -15.43 -12.49
CA THR A 164 4.81 -14.63 -13.56
C THR A 164 6.30 -14.91 -13.75
N LYS A 165 6.90 -15.72 -12.88
CA LYS A 165 8.34 -16.02 -12.85
C LYS A 165 9.22 -14.78 -12.56
N GLU A 166 8.64 -13.73 -12.02
CA GLU A 166 9.37 -12.57 -11.49
C GLU A 166 10.09 -12.91 -10.17
N LEU A 167 9.59 -13.91 -9.43
CA LEU A 167 10.18 -14.40 -8.18
C LEU A 167 10.57 -15.87 -8.27
N SER A 168 11.33 -16.34 -7.26
CA SER A 168 11.68 -17.76 -7.11
C SER A 168 10.45 -18.66 -7.15
N GLN A 169 10.63 -19.88 -7.64
CA GLN A 169 9.57 -20.91 -7.65
C GLN A 169 9.50 -21.72 -6.34
N ASP A 170 10.34 -21.40 -5.37
CA ASP A 170 10.40 -22.05 -4.07
C ASP A 170 9.69 -21.18 -3.03
N TRP A 171 8.49 -21.60 -2.63
CA TRP A 171 7.65 -20.86 -1.67
C TRP A 171 8.35 -20.64 -0.32
N ASP A 172 8.99 -21.66 0.20
CA ASP A 172 9.60 -21.57 1.54
C ASP A 172 10.77 -20.59 1.54
N LYS A 173 11.59 -20.60 0.48
CA LYS A 173 12.62 -19.58 0.29
C LYS A 173 12.06 -18.18 0.13
N LEU A 174 10.93 -18.01 -0.56
CA LEU A 174 10.29 -16.70 -0.68
C LEU A 174 9.80 -16.22 0.67
N VAL A 175 9.11 -17.07 1.44
CA VAL A 175 8.64 -16.70 2.77
C VAL A 175 9.83 -16.29 3.63
N ASP A 176 10.87 -17.11 3.72
CA ASP A 176 12.06 -16.79 4.50
C ASP A 176 12.70 -15.47 4.10
N PHE A 177 12.85 -15.22 2.79
CA PHE A 177 13.46 -14.00 2.28
C PHE A 177 12.62 -12.74 2.56
N TYR A 178 11.31 -12.80 2.27
CA TYR A 178 10.46 -11.62 2.40
C TYR A 178 9.96 -11.34 3.82
N THR A 179 10.18 -12.29 4.75
CA THR A 179 9.87 -12.13 6.17
C THR A 179 11.10 -11.95 7.07
N GLN A 180 12.26 -11.68 6.47
CA GLN A 180 13.45 -11.34 7.26
C GLN A 180 13.16 -10.17 8.22
N GLY A 181 13.46 -10.39 9.52
CA GLY A 181 13.15 -9.43 10.57
C GLY A 181 11.74 -9.52 11.15
N MET A 182 10.82 -10.31 10.56
CA MET A 182 9.48 -10.54 11.09
C MET A 182 9.50 -11.66 12.14
N CYS A 183 8.52 -11.63 13.07
CA CYS A 183 8.36 -12.64 14.08
C CYS A 183 7.95 -14.00 13.49
N GLU A 184 8.24 -15.06 14.22
CA GLU A 184 8.01 -16.43 13.77
C GLU A 184 6.52 -16.74 13.52
N GLU A 185 5.64 -16.15 14.31
CA GLU A 185 4.18 -16.31 14.13
C GLU A 185 3.71 -15.84 12.76
N TRP A 186 4.23 -14.72 12.27
CA TRP A 186 3.87 -14.18 10.95
C TRP A 186 4.40 -15.05 9.82
N LYS A 187 5.61 -15.60 9.97
CA LYS A 187 6.16 -16.56 9.02
C LYS A 187 5.29 -17.81 8.92
N GLN A 188 4.84 -18.34 10.06
CA GLN A 188 3.95 -19.50 10.08
C GLN A 188 2.59 -19.21 9.42
N VAL A 189 2.07 -17.99 9.54
CA VAL A 189 0.85 -17.59 8.81
C VAL A 189 1.10 -17.67 7.31
N LEU A 190 2.23 -17.11 6.82
CA LEU A 190 2.57 -17.11 5.39
C LEU A 190 2.83 -18.52 4.86
N HIS A 191 3.51 -19.39 5.60
CA HIS A 191 3.71 -20.80 5.19
C HIS A 191 2.39 -21.53 4.95
N ARG A 192 1.34 -21.20 5.72
CA ARG A 192 -0.01 -21.77 5.55
C ARG A 192 -0.79 -21.17 4.38
N CYS A 193 -0.33 -20.06 3.80
CA CYS A 193 -0.95 -19.38 2.67
C CYS A 193 -0.43 -19.85 1.29
N LYS A 194 0.30 -20.98 1.24
CA LYS A 194 0.92 -21.54 0.02
C LYS A 194 -0.08 -21.80 -1.09
#